data_b0a72a17ee1ecdd3a63d42f8b531de18
#
_entry.id   b0a72a17ee1ecdd3a63d42f8b531de18
#
_cell.length_a   1.000
_cell.length_b   1.000
_cell.length_c   1.000
_cell.angle_alpha   90.00
_cell.angle_beta   90.00
_cell.angle_gamma   90.00
#
_symmetry.space_group_name_H-M   'P 1'
#
loop_
_entity.id
_entity.type
_entity.pdbx_description
1 polymer ?
#
loop_
_entity_poly.entity_id
_entity_poly.type
_entity_poly.pdbx_seq_one_letter_code
_entity_poly.pdbx_strand_id
1 'polypeptide(L)'
;FCAGIGLEHPDITNASRAIKETEKKDCASNGINPIEYMIGYDGITFSNSKGSEQLSLTKEEIFKAVSAKVMSNGMIVDNNFKTWSDINPSLPTIEIDVLAPPPSSGTRDAFVELVMHDTCKKIYNMSKKDYKASCSALREDGAVTEAGENDNLIIEKLSANKDRFGRFGCSFLDQKKEM
;
A
#
# COMPACT_ATOMS: atom_id res chain seq x y z
N PHE A 1 -10.89 -11.36 -17.68
CA PHE A 1 -12.23 -10.81 -17.88
C PHE A 1 -12.30 -10.05 -19.22
N CYS A 2 -11.54 -8.99 -19.43
CA CYS A 2 -11.59 -8.20 -20.67
C CYS A 2 -10.88 -8.82 -21.89
N ALA A 3 -10.33 -10.03 -21.81
CA ALA A 3 -9.55 -10.64 -22.88
C ALA A 3 -10.41 -11.26 -24.02
N GLY A 4 -11.70 -11.51 -23.80
CA GLY A 4 -12.60 -12.09 -24.80
C GLY A 4 -13.92 -12.58 -24.23
N ILE A 5 -14.76 -13.12 -25.12
CA ILE A 5 -16.09 -13.68 -24.82
C ILE A 5 -16.06 -15.18 -25.07
N GLY A 6 -16.78 -15.95 -24.28
CA GLY A 6 -16.96 -17.39 -24.44
C GLY A 6 -16.43 -18.20 -23.26
N LEU A 7 -16.53 -19.52 -23.36
CA LEU A 7 -16.27 -20.45 -22.24
C LEU A 7 -14.83 -20.41 -21.70
N GLU A 8 -13.88 -19.89 -22.47
CA GLU A 8 -12.48 -19.76 -22.07
C GLU A 8 -12.21 -18.47 -21.28
N HIS A 9 -13.22 -17.61 -21.08
CA HIS A 9 -13.10 -16.33 -20.41
C HIS A 9 -14.08 -16.23 -19.23
N PRO A 10 -13.66 -15.63 -18.08
CA PRO A 10 -14.53 -15.49 -16.92
C PRO A 10 -15.63 -14.43 -17.15
N ASP A 11 -16.86 -14.74 -16.75
CA ASP A 11 -17.99 -13.82 -16.81
C ASP A 11 -18.00 -12.79 -15.67
N ILE A 12 -17.39 -13.13 -14.52
CA ILE A 12 -17.34 -12.31 -13.32
C ILE A 12 -15.90 -12.18 -12.86
N THR A 13 -15.53 -10.98 -12.43
CA THR A 13 -14.26 -10.72 -11.76
C THR A 13 -14.47 -9.87 -10.50
N ASN A 14 -13.70 -10.15 -9.46
CA ASN A 14 -13.67 -9.34 -8.25
C ASN A 14 -12.48 -8.37 -8.31
N ALA A 15 -12.69 -7.16 -7.81
CA ALA A 15 -11.63 -6.16 -7.71
C ALA A 15 -11.78 -5.36 -6.41
N SER A 16 -10.67 -4.97 -5.82
CA SER A 16 -10.60 -4.11 -4.63
C SER A 16 -10.65 -2.60 -4.94
N ARG A 17 -10.94 -2.25 -6.20
CA ARG A 17 -11.04 -0.87 -6.70
C ARG A 17 -12.01 -0.79 -7.87
N ALA A 18 -12.45 0.42 -8.19
CA ALA A 18 -13.21 0.66 -9.41
C ALA A 18 -12.40 0.33 -10.69
N ILE A 19 -13.11 -0.09 -11.74
CA ILE A 19 -12.51 -0.33 -13.05
C ILE A 19 -11.95 0.98 -13.63
N LYS A 20 -10.72 0.92 -14.15
CA LYS A 20 -10.06 2.08 -14.78
C LYS A 20 -10.60 2.34 -16.19
N GLU A 21 -10.54 3.58 -16.65
CA GLU A 21 -10.96 3.94 -18.01
C GLU A 21 -10.15 3.23 -19.11
N THR A 22 -8.88 2.91 -18.86
CA THR A 22 -8.07 2.08 -19.76
C THR A 22 -8.61 0.66 -19.85
N GLU A 23 -8.97 0.05 -18.73
CA GLU A 23 -9.55 -1.30 -18.65
C GLU A 23 -10.93 -1.36 -19.34
N LYS A 24 -11.76 -0.33 -19.18
CA LYS A 24 -13.03 -0.22 -19.92
C LYS A 24 -12.81 -0.18 -21.42
N LYS A 25 -11.79 0.55 -21.89
CA LYS A 25 -11.45 0.60 -23.32
C LYS A 25 -10.95 -0.76 -23.82
N ASP A 26 -10.15 -1.46 -23.04
CA ASP A 26 -9.66 -2.81 -23.39
C ASP A 26 -10.83 -3.80 -23.46
N CYS A 27 -11.76 -3.75 -22.52
CA CYS A 27 -12.99 -4.53 -22.57
C CYS A 27 -13.80 -4.23 -23.84
N ALA A 28 -14.02 -2.94 -24.13
CA ALA A 28 -14.80 -2.51 -25.29
C ALA A 28 -14.17 -2.94 -26.63
N SER A 29 -12.82 -2.94 -26.74
CA SER A 29 -12.10 -3.40 -27.93
C SER A 29 -12.32 -4.90 -28.21
N ASN A 30 -12.65 -5.68 -27.17
CA ASN A 30 -12.99 -7.11 -27.25
C ASN A 30 -14.51 -7.39 -27.20
N GLY A 31 -15.35 -6.38 -27.42
CA GLY A 31 -16.80 -6.50 -27.47
C GLY A 31 -17.47 -6.68 -26.10
N ILE A 32 -16.76 -6.40 -25.00
CA ILE A 32 -17.26 -6.58 -23.63
C ILE A 32 -17.67 -5.20 -23.06
N ASN A 33 -18.89 -5.13 -22.53
CA ASN A 33 -19.37 -3.99 -21.78
C ASN A 33 -19.45 -4.35 -20.29
N PRO A 34 -18.44 -4.02 -19.47
CA PRO A 34 -18.42 -4.39 -18.06
C PRO A 34 -19.47 -3.61 -17.27
N ILE A 35 -20.20 -4.32 -16.41
CA ILE A 35 -21.12 -3.74 -15.44
C ILE A 35 -20.47 -3.84 -14.08
N GLU A 36 -20.31 -2.71 -13.39
CA GLU A 36 -19.66 -2.62 -12.08
C GLU A 36 -20.71 -2.53 -10.98
N TYR A 37 -20.60 -3.41 -9.98
CA TYR A 37 -21.40 -3.36 -8.77
C TYR A 37 -20.52 -3.17 -7.55
N MET A 38 -20.75 -2.12 -6.78
CA MET A 38 -20.11 -1.96 -5.49
C MET A 38 -20.84 -2.83 -4.46
N ILE A 39 -20.12 -3.82 -3.90
CA ILE A 39 -20.68 -4.78 -2.94
C ILE A 39 -20.28 -4.46 -1.49
N GLY A 40 -19.31 -3.57 -1.28
CA GLY A 40 -18.86 -3.15 0.05
C GLY A 40 -17.61 -2.30 0.00
N TYR A 41 -17.16 -1.90 1.18
CA TYR A 41 -15.89 -1.23 1.40
C TYR A 41 -14.96 -2.15 2.18
N ASP A 42 -13.70 -2.17 1.82
CA ASP A 42 -12.63 -2.76 2.60
C ASP A 42 -11.61 -1.69 2.97
N GLY A 43 -10.85 -1.93 4.03
CA GLY A 43 -9.83 -1.02 4.53
C GLY A 43 -8.47 -1.70 4.60
N ILE A 44 -7.41 -0.89 4.49
CA ILE A 44 -6.04 -1.33 4.72
C ILE A 44 -5.60 -0.80 6.07
N THR A 45 -5.06 -1.69 6.90
CA THR A 45 -4.44 -1.33 8.17
C THR A 45 -2.94 -1.20 8.01
N PHE A 46 -2.36 -0.34 8.82
CA PHE A 46 -0.92 -0.24 9.05
C PHE A 46 -0.70 -0.44 10.55
N SER A 47 -0.25 -1.61 10.93
CA SER A 47 -0.29 -2.07 12.33
C SER A 47 1.01 -2.75 12.72
N ASN A 48 1.32 -2.71 14.00
CA ASN A 48 2.38 -3.49 14.65
C ASN A 48 1.78 -4.43 15.70
N SER A 49 2.62 -5.21 16.36
CA SER A 49 2.21 -6.12 17.43
C SER A 49 1.62 -5.33 18.62
N LYS A 50 0.60 -5.89 19.25
CA LYS A 50 -0.05 -5.34 20.45
C LYS A 50 0.91 -5.15 21.63
N GLY A 51 1.98 -5.94 21.70
CA GLY A 51 3.02 -5.83 22.72
C GLY A 51 4.10 -4.79 22.44
N SER A 52 3.98 -4.04 21.32
CA SER A 52 4.89 -2.96 20.91
C SER A 52 4.39 -1.60 21.36
N GLU A 53 5.25 -0.59 21.29
CA GLU A 53 4.85 0.80 21.41
C GLU A 53 3.88 1.17 20.29
N GLN A 54 2.71 1.67 20.66
CA GLN A 54 1.67 2.07 19.70
C GLN A 54 1.95 3.46 19.18
N LEU A 55 2.26 3.57 17.89
CA LEU A 55 2.57 4.84 17.23
C LEU A 55 1.30 5.43 16.62
N SER A 56 1.08 6.73 16.86
CA SER A 56 0.07 7.49 16.15
C SER A 56 0.69 8.16 14.93
N LEU A 57 0.59 7.48 13.79
CA LEU A 57 1.26 7.88 12.55
C LEU A 57 0.30 8.58 11.59
N THR A 58 0.75 9.66 11.00
CA THR A 58 0.10 10.33 9.89
C THR A 58 0.39 9.60 8.56
N LYS A 59 -0.44 9.81 7.54
CA LYS A 59 -0.17 9.30 6.18
C LYS A 59 1.17 9.83 5.62
N GLU A 60 1.58 11.03 5.99
CA GLU A 60 2.84 11.61 5.56
C GLU A 60 4.04 10.88 6.17
N GLU A 61 3.98 10.55 7.45
CA GLU A 61 5.02 9.77 8.12
C GLU A 61 5.12 8.37 7.56
N ILE A 62 3.99 7.70 7.33
CA ILE A 62 3.96 6.40 6.66
C ILE A 62 4.56 6.48 5.25
N PHE A 63 4.19 7.51 4.47
CA PHE A 63 4.76 7.74 3.15
C PHE A 63 6.29 7.91 3.21
N LYS A 64 6.78 8.78 4.11
CA LYS A 64 8.21 9.01 4.30
C LYS A 64 8.95 7.75 4.77
N ALA A 65 8.30 6.89 5.53
CA ALA A 65 8.90 5.63 5.98
C ALA A 65 9.11 4.63 4.82
N VAL A 66 8.16 4.54 3.87
CA VAL A 66 8.15 3.46 2.89
C VAL A 66 8.49 3.88 1.45
N SER A 67 8.46 5.17 1.13
CA SER A 67 8.76 5.67 -0.22
C SER A 67 10.25 5.52 -0.56
N ALA A 68 10.56 5.09 -1.78
CA ALA A 68 11.94 5.04 -2.26
C ALA A 68 12.58 6.43 -2.33
N LYS A 69 11.77 7.46 -2.59
CA LYS A 69 12.24 8.84 -2.73
C LYS A 69 11.44 9.78 -1.84
N VAL A 70 12.12 10.79 -1.32
CA VAL A 70 11.54 11.86 -0.52
C VAL A 70 12.00 13.21 -1.01
N MET A 71 11.28 14.28 -0.63
CA MET A 71 11.71 15.63 -0.93
C MET A 71 12.58 16.17 0.22
N SER A 72 13.76 16.66 -0.13
CA SER A 72 14.66 17.36 0.78
C SER A 72 15.13 18.65 0.11
N ASN A 73 14.97 19.79 0.78
CA ASN A 73 15.38 21.09 0.26
C ASN A 73 14.86 21.41 -1.16
N GLY A 74 13.61 21.02 -1.45
CA GLY A 74 12.96 21.24 -2.75
C GLY A 74 13.40 20.30 -3.86
N MET A 75 14.25 19.30 -3.59
CA MET A 75 14.69 18.30 -4.54
C MET A 75 14.21 16.90 -4.13
N ILE A 76 13.90 16.07 -5.12
CA ILE A 76 13.61 14.65 -4.89
C ILE A 76 14.93 13.91 -4.75
N VAL A 77 15.13 13.28 -3.61
CA VAL A 77 16.33 12.52 -3.25
C VAL A 77 15.96 11.10 -2.83
N ASP A 78 16.94 10.21 -2.81
CA ASP A 78 16.76 8.87 -2.26
C ASP A 78 16.46 8.95 -0.75
N ASN A 79 15.56 8.09 -0.30
CA ASN A 79 15.13 8.06 1.09
C ASN A 79 16.19 7.38 1.96
N ASN A 80 16.76 8.13 2.91
CA ASN A 80 17.79 7.67 3.82
C ASN A 80 17.33 7.60 5.29
N PHE A 81 16.04 7.81 5.57
CA PHE A 81 15.53 7.67 6.93
C PHE A 81 15.71 6.22 7.43
N LYS A 82 16.25 6.04 8.62
CA LYS A 82 16.49 4.73 9.23
C LYS A 82 15.52 4.43 10.37
N THR A 83 15.14 5.46 11.12
CA THR A 83 14.28 5.36 12.28
C THR A 83 13.05 6.24 12.14
N TRP A 84 12.03 5.95 12.91
CA TRP A 84 10.83 6.79 12.95
C TRP A 84 11.13 8.21 13.45
N SER A 85 12.11 8.35 14.37
CA SER A 85 12.56 9.65 14.85
C SER A 85 13.31 10.49 13.80
N ASP A 86 13.86 9.87 12.75
CA ASP A 86 14.43 10.62 11.61
C ASP A 86 13.34 11.32 10.79
N ILE A 87 12.15 10.75 10.76
CA ILE A 87 10.99 11.30 10.05
C ILE A 87 10.33 12.39 10.87
N ASN A 88 10.14 12.14 12.16
CA ASN A 88 9.55 13.04 13.13
C ASN A 88 10.23 12.84 14.49
N PRO A 89 10.96 13.85 15.02
CA PRO A 89 11.68 13.74 16.30
C PRO A 89 10.80 13.43 17.52
N SER A 90 9.47 13.58 17.41
CA SER A 90 8.53 13.18 18.47
C SER A 90 8.21 11.68 18.49
N LEU A 91 8.59 10.94 17.45
CA LEU A 91 8.45 9.49 17.37
C LEU A 91 9.68 8.80 18.01
N PRO A 92 9.54 7.53 18.44
CA PRO A 92 10.64 6.81 19.06
C PRO A 92 11.75 6.48 18.05
N THR A 93 12.95 6.25 18.58
CA THR A 93 14.13 5.83 17.82
C THR A 93 14.07 4.30 17.57
N ILE A 94 13.02 3.87 16.90
CA ILE A 94 12.81 2.49 16.45
C ILE A 94 13.12 2.43 14.96
N GLU A 95 13.79 1.37 14.50
CA GLU A 95 14.09 1.16 13.08
C GLU A 95 12.80 1.07 12.25
N ILE A 96 12.84 1.63 11.04
CA ILE A 96 11.77 1.46 10.07
C ILE A 96 11.90 0.07 9.47
N ASP A 97 10.99 -0.83 9.86
CA ASP A 97 10.88 -2.20 9.32
C ASP A 97 9.40 -2.47 9.00
N VAL A 98 9.07 -2.51 7.70
CA VAL A 98 7.69 -2.59 7.21
C VAL A 98 7.52 -3.78 6.29
N LEU A 99 6.58 -4.66 6.62
CA LEU A 99 6.14 -5.75 5.76
C LEU A 99 5.13 -5.23 4.73
N ALA A 100 5.39 -5.52 3.47
CA ALA A 100 4.55 -5.12 2.36
C ALA A 100 4.10 -6.34 1.54
N PRO A 101 2.87 -6.36 1.01
CA PRO A 101 2.50 -7.34 -0.01
C PRO A 101 3.27 -7.10 -1.31
N PRO A 102 3.40 -8.14 -2.16
CA PRO A 102 4.15 -8.06 -3.42
C PRO A 102 3.49 -7.11 -4.44
N PRO A 103 4.18 -6.73 -5.51
CA PRO A 103 3.65 -5.85 -6.56
C PRO A 103 2.38 -6.35 -7.25
N SER A 104 2.12 -7.66 -7.26
CA SER A 104 0.92 -8.28 -7.80
C SER A 104 -0.33 -8.08 -6.94
N SER A 105 -0.17 -7.64 -5.69
CA SER A 105 -1.26 -7.54 -4.71
C SER A 105 -2.14 -6.32 -4.92
N GLY A 106 -3.46 -6.53 -4.93
CA GLY A 106 -4.46 -5.45 -4.91
C GLY A 106 -4.36 -4.56 -3.66
N THR A 107 -3.99 -5.13 -2.51
CA THR A 107 -3.72 -4.38 -1.27
C THR A 107 -2.54 -3.42 -1.45
N ARG A 108 -1.49 -3.84 -2.19
CA ARG A 108 -0.37 -2.96 -2.52
C ARG A 108 -0.80 -1.82 -3.44
N ASP A 109 -1.56 -2.11 -4.49
CA ASP A 109 -2.10 -1.10 -5.41
C ASP A 109 -2.95 -0.06 -4.67
N ALA A 110 -3.87 -0.50 -3.82
CA ALA A 110 -4.70 0.37 -3.02
C ALA A 110 -3.88 1.23 -2.04
N PHE A 111 -2.86 0.67 -1.40
CA PHE A 111 -1.96 1.44 -0.53
C PHE A 111 -1.19 2.52 -1.32
N VAL A 112 -0.63 2.17 -2.47
CA VAL A 112 0.06 3.13 -3.33
C VAL A 112 -0.87 4.27 -3.74
N GLU A 113 -2.12 3.98 -4.08
CA GLU A 113 -3.09 5.00 -4.47
C GLU A 113 -3.54 5.87 -3.28
N LEU A 114 -3.95 5.26 -2.17
CA LEU A 114 -4.59 5.95 -1.04
C LEU A 114 -3.60 6.63 -0.08
N VAL A 115 -2.37 6.12 -0.01
CA VAL A 115 -1.33 6.65 0.89
C VAL A 115 -0.24 7.34 0.08
N MET A 116 0.42 6.63 -0.84
CA MET A 116 1.59 7.16 -1.53
C MET A 116 1.24 8.32 -2.46
N HIS A 117 0.32 8.10 -3.42
CA HIS A 117 -0.03 9.12 -4.40
C HIS A 117 -0.75 10.31 -3.79
N ASP A 118 -1.73 10.07 -2.90
CA ASP A 118 -2.51 11.12 -2.26
C ASP A 118 -1.63 12.02 -1.38
N THR A 119 -0.73 11.39 -0.61
CA THR A 119 0.22 12.12 0.25
C THR A 119 1.24 12.89 -0.58
N CYS A 120 1.87 12.24 -1.55
CA CYS A 120 2.87 12.87 -2.41
C CYS A 120 2.31 14.08 -3.16
N LYS A 121 1.10 13.97 -3.71
CA LYS A 121 0.42 15.09 -4.35
C LYS A 121 0.21 16.27 -3.39
N LYS A 122 -0.17 15.99 -2.15
CA LYS A 122 -0.42 17.04 -1.14
C LYS A 122 0.84 17.74 -0.68
N ILE A 123 1.89 16.97 -0.34
CA ILE A 123 3.10 17.53 0.27
C ILE A 123 4.09 18.10 -0.75
N TYR A 124 4.10 17.60 -1.99
CA TYR A 124 5.10 18.00 -3.01
C TYR A 124 4.51 18.90 -4.10
N ASN A 125 3.19 19.14 -4.08
CA ASN A 125 2.48 19.98 -5.06
C ASN A 125 2.87 19.64 -6.53
N MET A 126 3.01 18.35 -6.83
CA MET A 126 3.47 17.85 -8.13
C MET A 126 2.31 17.63 -9.10
N SER A 127 2.59 17.65 -10.41
CA SER A 127 1.63 17.25 -11.42
C SER A 127 1.26 15.77 -11.32
N LYS A 128 0.09 15.38 -11.84
CA LYS A 128 -0.38 13.98 -11.81
C LYS A 128 0.62 12.99 -12.45
N LYS A 129 1.30 13.40 -13.50
CA LYS A 129 2.30 12.59 -14.20
C LYS A 129 3.53 12.40 -13.34
N ASP A 130 4.02 13.47 -12.74
CA ASP A 130 5.27 13.49 -11.99
C ASP A 130 5.16 12.74 -10.67
N TYR A 131 4.06 12.91 -9.89
CA TYR A 131 3.93 12.18 -8.64
C TYR A 131 3.75 10.67 -8.84
N LYS A 132 3.05 10.23 -9.89
CA LYS A 132 2.94 8.80 -10.20
C LYS A 132 4.30 8.16 -10.48
N ALA A 133 5.14 8.83 -11.26
CA ALA A 133 6.47 8.34 -11.56
C ALA A 133 7.40 8.32 -10.34
N SER A 134 7.35 9.37 -9.52
CA SER A 134 8.29 9.57 -8.40
C SER A 134 7.85 8.93 -7.08
N CYS A 135 6.54 8.70 -6.88
CA CYS A 135 5.98 8.36 -5.57
C CYS A 135 5.28 6.99 -5.53
N SER A 136 5.46 6.14 -6.55
CA SER A 136 4.89 4.77 -6.53
C SER A 136 5.88 3.73 -6.00
N ALA A 137 7.18 4.00 -6.10
CA ALA A 137 8.19 3.05 -5.71
C ALA A 137 8.36 2.99 -4.19
N LEU A 138 8.34 1.77 -3.65
CA LEU A 138 8.74 1.51 -2.27
C LEU A 138 10.25 1.33 -2.19
N ARG A 139 10.82 1.54 -0.99
CA ARG A 139 12.25 1.33 -0.70
C ARG A 139 12.62 -0.14 -0.86
N GLU A 140 13.87 -0.36 -1.32
CA GLU A 140 14.46 -1.70 -1.48
C GLU A 140 15.76 -1.86 -0.65
N ASP A 141 15.99 -0.94 0.28
CA ASP A 141 17.19 -0.91 1.14
C ASP A 141 17.05 -1.72 2.44
N GLY A 142 16.01 -2.55 2.54
CA GLY A 142 15.72 -3.41 3.66
C GLY A 142 14.68 -2.85 4.64
N ALA A 143 14.39 -1.54 4.63
CA ALA A 143 13.35 -0.96 5.48
C ALA A 143 11.92 -1.38 5.09
N VAL A 144 11.72 -1.81 3.84
CA VAL A 144 10.48 -2.42 3.39
C VAL A 144 10.80 -3.81 2.82
N THR A 145 10.15 -4.83 3.36
CA THR A 145 10.36 -6.23 2.96
C THR A 145 9.05 -6.81 2.42
N GLU A 146 9.10 -7.48 1.28
CA GLU A 146 7.95 -8.19 0.74
C GLU A 146 7.66 -9.45 1.56
N ALA A 147 6.42 -9.58 2.05
CA ALA A 147 6.01 -10.65 2.97
C ALA A 147 5.04 -11.67 2.36
N GLY A 148 4.78 -11.57 1.05
CA GLY A 148 3.76 -12.37 0.37
C GLY A 148 2.35 -11.77 0.48
N GLU A 149 1.37 -12.44 -0.13
CA GLU A 149 -0.04 -12.01 -0.14
C GLU A 149 -0.88 -12.59 1.01
N ASN A 150 -0.30 -13.50 1.80
CA ASN A 150 -1.01 -14.16 2.89
C ASN A 150 -0.92 -13.31 4.16
N ASP A 151 -2.02 -12.64 4.51
CA ASP A 151 -2.13 -11.79 5.69
C ASP A 151 -1.83 -12.55 7.00
N ASN A 152 -2.09 -13.86 7.08
CA ASN A 152 -1.74 -14.66 8.26
C ASN A 152 -0.21 -14.75 8.44
N LEU A 153 0.55 -14.86 7.35
CA LEU A 153 2.02 -14.85 7.43
C LEU A 153 2.58 -13.48 7.85
N ILE A 154 1.92 -12.40 7.43
CA ILE A 154 2.28 -11.05 7.90
C ILE A 154 2.06 -10.95 9.40
N ILE A 155 0.92 -11.39 9.92
CA ILE A 155 0.58 -11.37 11.34
C ILE A 155 1.57 -12.23 12.15
N GLU A 156 1.92 -13.42 11.68
CA GLU A 156 2.91 -14.28 12.31
C GLU A 156 4.29 -13.59 12.42
N LYS A 157 4.74 -12.96 11.35
CA LYS A 157 6.00 -12.20 11.32
C LYS A 157 5.97 -10.97 12.24
N LEU A 158 4.82 -10.30 12.40
CA LEU A 158 4.64 -9.22 13.37
C LEU A 158 4.69 -9.72 14.80
N SER A 159 4.16 -10.91 15.06
CA SER A 159 4.23 -11.54 16.40
C SER A 159 5.65 -11.93 16.78
N ALA A 160 6.46 -12.32 15.78
CA ALA A 160 7.87 -12.69 16.00
C ALA A 160 8.80 -11.47 16.19
N ASN A 161 8.47 -10.33 15.58
CA ASN A 161 9.18 -9.07 15.77
C ASN A 161 8.17 -7.94 15.99
N LYS A 162 7.96 -7.60 17.24
CA LYS A 162 6.90 -6.69 17.67
C LYS A 162 7.09 -5.22 17.22
N ASP A 163 8.31 -4.79 16.92
CA ASP A 163 8.60 -3.43 16.49
C ASP A 163 8.42 -3.22 14.98
N ARG A 164 8.17 -4.31 14.26
CA ARG A 164 7.86 -4.35 12.83
C ARG A 164 6.42 -3.91 12.56
N PHE A 165 6.23 -3.21 11.46
CA PHE A 165 4.92 -2.86 10.95
C PHE A 165 4.51 -3.75 9.78
N GLY A 166 3.21 -4.02 9.66
CA GLY A 166 2.64 -4.76 8.53
C GLY A 166 1.42 -4.07 7.95
N ARG A 167 1.17 -4.35 6.67
CA ARG A 167 -0.03 -3.89 5.95
C ARG A 167 -0.86 -5.09 5.54
N PHE A 168 -2.12 -5.08 5.92
CA PHE A 168 -3.08 -6.15 5.61
C PHE A 168 -4.50 -5.63 5.64
N GLY A 169 -5.46 -6.43 5.16
CA GLY A 169 -6.88 -6.09 5.13
C GLY A 169 -7.46 -5.89 6.53
N CYS A 170 -8.35 -4.91 6.67
CA CYS A 170 -8.97 -4.55 7.94
C CYS A 170 -9.76 -5.71 8.56
N SER A 171 -10.36 -6.57 7.73
CA SER A 171 -11.07 -7.78 8.16
C SER A 171 -10.21 -8.76 8.97
N PHE A 172 -8.90 -8.82 8.68
CA PHE A 172 -7.97 -9.65 9.45
C PHE A 172 -7.65 -9.08 10.83
N LEU A 173 -7.63 -7.75 10.96
CA LEU A 173 -7.43 -7.11 12.26
C LEU A 173 -8.56 -7.47 13.23
N ASP A 174 -9.81 -7.45 12.76
CA ASP A 174 -10.97 -7.81 13.59
C ASP A 174 -10.99 -9.28 14.02
N GLN A 175 -10.55 -10.18 13.14
CA GLN A 175 -10.46 -11.62 13.45
C GLN A 175 -9.34 -11.95 14.46
N LYS A 176 -8.34 -11.09 14.60
CA LYS A 176 -7.12 -11.32 15.38
C LYS A 176 -6.94 -10.34 16.55
N LYS A 177 -8.01 -9.66 16.96
CA LYS A 177 -7.97 -8.69 18.08
C LYS A 177 -7.47 -9.28 19.41
N GLU A 178 -7.50 -10.59 19.56
CA GLU A 178 -7.11 -11.29 20.80
C GLU A 178 -5.66 -11.81 20.76
N MET A 179 -4.95 -11.68 19.64
CA MET A 179 -3.53 -12.00 19.48
C MET A 179 -2.69 -10.72 19.49
#